data_75d5f47f5c06572e4f59ef93fcf7944f
#
_entry.id   75d5f47f5c06572e4f59ef93fcf7944f
#
_cell.length_a   1.000
_cell.length_b   1.000
_cell.length_c   1.000
_cell.angle_alpha   90.00
_cell.angle_beta   90.00
_cell.angle_gamma   90.00
#
_symmetry.space_group_name_H-M   'P 1'
#
loop_
_entity.id
_entity.type
_entity.pdbx_description
1 polymer ?
#
loop_
_entity_poly.entity_id
_entity_poly.type
_entity_poly.pdbx_seq_one_letter_code
_entity_poly.pdbx_strand_id
1 'polypeptide(L)'
;MHHLKQIQTLPVDREILWEFISVPQNLNKITPPQMAFEIIGEPPEKTFAGLLLEYRVKVPLLGWSSWLTEIKYVEEGFSFMDEQRVGPYKLWLHTHKLEDTDEGTRMTDDIRYLVPFGPIGSLANALYVGRKK
;
A
#
# COMPACT_ATOMS: atom_id res chain seq x y z
N MET A 1 14.78 7.44 -7.43
CA MET A 1 13.45 6.96 -7.00
C MET A 1 13.53 5.46 -6.79
N HIS A 2 12.98 4.98 -5.69
CA HIS A 2 12.97 3.56 -5.38
C HIS A 2 11.74 2.89 -5.97
N HIS A 3 11.89 1.61 -6.32
CA HIS A 3 10.80 0.82 -6.88
C HIS A 3 10.79 -0.55 -6.21
N LEU A 4 9.68 -0.91 -5.61
CA LEU A 4 9.46 -2.22 -5.00
C LEU A 4 8.27 -2.86 -5.67
N LYS A 5 8.46 -4.08 -6.17
CA LYS A 5 7.38 -4.82 -6.83
C LYS A 5 7.32 -6.22 -6.23
N GLN A 6 6.14 -6.62 -5.80
CA GLN A 6 5.89 -7.95 -5.26
C GLN A 6 4.76 -8.60 -6.04
N ILE A 7 4.95 -9.85 -6.39
CA ILE A 7 3.95 -10.64 -7.12
C ILE A 7 3.71 -11.92 -6.35
N GLN A 8 2.43 -12.24 -6.12
CA GLN A 8 2.07 -13.51 -5.52
C GLN A 8 0.81 -14.05 -6.19
N THR A 9 0.70 -15.36 -6.25
CA THR A 9 -0.49 -16.03 -6.79
C THR A 9 -1.23 -16.69 -5.65
N LEU A 10 -2.53 -16.39 -5.56
CA LEU A 10 -3.39 -16.90 -4.49
C LEU A 10 -4.47 -17.80 -5.11
N PRO A 11 -4.78 -18.96 -4.46
CA PRO A 11 -5.75 -19.91 -5.00
C PRO A 11 -7.19 -19.46 -4.71
N VAL A 12 -7.54 -18.25 -5.09
CA VAL A 12 -8.88 -17.67 -4.90
C VAL A 12 -9.29 -16.94 -6.16
N ASP A 13 -10.58 -16.81 -6.35
CA ASP A 13 -11.11 -16.05 -7.49
C ASP A 13 -10.81 -14.56 -7.34
N ARG A 14 -10.58 -13.90 -8.47
CA ARG A 14 -10.27 -12.46 -8.49
C ARG A 14 -11.36 -11.64 -7.82
N GLU A 15 -12.62 -11.97 -8.04
CA GLU A 15 -13.74 -11.23 -7.44
C GLU A 15 -13.74 -11.32 -5.91
N ILE A 16 -13.43 -12.49 -5.39
CA ILE A 16 -13.35 -12.69 -3.93
C ILE A 16 -12.19 -11.89 -3.35
N LEU A 17 -11.04 -11.96 -4.01
CA LEU A 17 -9.86 -11.21 -3.55
C LEU A 17 -10.08 -9.70 -3.66
N TRP A 18 -10.74 -9.25 -4.73
CA TRP A 18 -11.07 -7.83 -4.90
C TRP A 18 -11.96 -7.33 -3.77
N GLU A 19 -12.98 -8.10 -3.39
CA GLU A 19 -13.86 -7.73 -2.29
C GLU A 19 -13.08 -7.54 -0.99
N PHE A 20 -12.04 -8.35 -0.79
CA PHE A 20 -11.20 -8.22 0.40
C PHE A 20 -10.30 -6.99 0.34
N ILE A 21 -9.56 -6.79 -0.76
CA ILE A 21 -8.57 -5.70 -0.82
C ILE A 21 -9.20 -4.34 -1.04
N SER A 22 -10.43 -4.27 -1.55
CA SER A 22 -11.12 -3.00 -1.79
C SER A 22 -11.82 -2.45 -0.55
N VAL A 23 -11.76 -3.16 0.57
CA VAL A 23 -12.30 -2.70 1.85
C VAL A 23 -11.18 -2.00 2.61
N PRO A 24 -11.27 -0.68 2.86
CA PRO A 24 -10.17 0.05 3.50
C PRO A 24 -9.70 -0.54 4.83
N GLN A 25 -10.61 -1.08 5.63
CA GLN A 25 -10.26 -1.68 6.91
C GLN A 25 -9.35 -2.91 6.76
N ASN A 26 -9.36 -3.55 5.61
CA ASN A 26 -8.51 -4.73 5.36
C ASN A 26 -7.08 -4.36 4.96
N LEU A 27 -6.80 -3.07 4.70
CA LEU A 27 -5.44 -2.64 4.35
C LEU A 27 -4.43 -3.01 5.43
N ASN A 28 -4.85 -2.99 6.68
CA ASN A 28 -4.04 -3.41 7.81
C ASN A 28 -3.56 -4.85 7.67
N LYS A 29 -4.37 -5.72 7.08
CA LYS A 29 -4.04 -7.14 6.93
C LYS A 29 -3.10 -7.41 5.75
N ILE A 30 -3.00 -6.49 4.81
CA ILE A 30 -2.12 -6.63 3.65
C ILE A 30 -0.88 -5.74 3.75
N THR A 31 -0.78 -4.93 4.80
CA THR A 31 0.40 -4.12 5.08
C THR A 31 1.45 -4.99 5.78
N PRO A 32 2.75 -4.84 5.44
CA PRO A 32 3.79 -5.60 6.11
C PRO A 32 3.75 -5.44 7.62
N PRO A 33 3.92 -6.52 8.39
CA PRO A 33 3.83 -6.46 9.86
C PRO A 33 4.81 -5.48 10.52
N GLN A 34 5.89 -5.14 9.82
CA GLN A 34 6.89 -4.21 10.33
C GLN A 34 6.42 -2.77 10.34
N MET A 35 5.38 -2.48 9.57
CA MET A 35 4.76 -1.17 9.51
C MET A 35 3.44 -1.23 10.25
N ALA A 36 3.49 -1.08 11.57
CA ALA A 36 2.27 -1.00 12.37
C ALA A 36 1.47 0.21 11.89
N PHE A 37 0.15 0.04 11.73
CA PHE A 37 -0.65 1.10 11.17
C PHE A 37 -2.06 1.08 11.74
N GLU A 38 -2.62 2.27 11.96
CA GLU A 38 -3.96 2.46 12.50
C GLU A 38 -4.74 3.41 11.61
N ILE A 39 -5.94 3.02 11.21
CA ILE A 39 -6.85 3.92 10.50
C ILE A 39 -7.48 4.86 11.51
N ILE A 40 -7.49 6.15 11.20
CA ILE A 40 -8.14 7.16 12.04
C ILE A 40 -9.54 7.40 11.53
N GLY A 41 -10.53 7.33 12.44
CA GLY A 41 -11.93 7.49 12.08
C GLY A 41 -12.54 6.21 11.52
N GLU A 42 -13.72 6.35 10.94
CA GLU A 42 -14.42 5.22 10.32
C GLU A 42 -14.33 5.30 8.80
N PRO A 43 -13.55 4.40 8.16
CA PRO A 43 -13.48 4.39 6.72
C PRO A 43 -14.78 3.89 6.10
N PRO A 44 -15.06 4.22 4.84
CA PRO A 44 -16.22 3.67 4.14
C PRO A 44 -16.06 2.16 3.95
N GLU A 45 -17.13 1.51 3.57
CA GLU A 45 -17.12 0.06 3.35
C GLU A 45 -16.30 -0.34 2.12
N LYS A 46 -16.21 0.52 1.12
CA LYS A 46 -15.47 0.25 -0.11
C LYS A 46 -14.60 1.42 -0.53
N THR A 47 -13.48 1.09 -1.17
CA THR A 47 -12.58 2.06 -1.78
C THR A 47 -13.22 2.64 -3.04
N PHE A 48 -13.01 3.93 -3.26
CA PHE A 48 -13.44 4.63 -4.47
C PHE A 48 -12.44 5.73 -4.82
N ALA A 49 -12.41 6.13 -6.08
CA ALA A 49 -11.50 7.19 -6.52
C ALA A 49 -11.82 8.51 -5.83
N GLY A 50 -10.79 9.16 -5.31
CA GLY A 50 -10.92 10.40 -4.56
C GLY A 50 -11.09 10.22 -3.06
N LEU A 51 -11.21 8.98 -2.58
CA LEU A 51 -11.29 8.71 -1.15
C LEU A 51 -10.01 9.15 -0.45
N LEU A 52 -10.16 9.85 0.67
CA LEU A 52 -9.04 10.20 1.54
C LEU A 52 -9.11 9.33 2.78
N LEU A 53 -7.99 8.67 3.09
CA LEU A 53 -7.86 7.84 4.27
C LEU A 53 -6.73 8.37 5.13
N GLU A 54 -6.98 8.51 6.41
CA GLU A 54 -6.00 9.01 7.36
C GLU A 54 -5.54 7.88 8.27
N TYR A 55 -4.21 7.71 8.39
CA TYR A 55 -3.64 6.72 9.29
C TYR A 55 -2.55 7.30 10.17
N ARG A 56 -2.21 6.54 11.19
CA ARG A 56 -0.94 6.66 11.89
C ARG A 56 -0.12 5.42 11.55
N VAL A 57 1.12 5.62 11.15
CA VAL A 57 2.01 4.55 10.71
C VAL A 57 3.29 4.62 11.52
N LYS A 58 3.75 3.49 12.01
CA LYS A 58 5.05 3.42 12.67
C LYS A 58 6.11 3.15 11.61
N VAL A 59 6.89 4.18 11.30
CA VAL A 59 7.93 4.10 10.27
C VAL A 59 9.27 3.88 10.95
N PRO A 60 10.09 2.94 10.44
CA PRO A 60 11.41 2.70 11.00
C PRO A 60 12.23 3.99 11.04
N LEU A 61 12.91 4.23 12.17
CA LEU A 61 13.74 5.40 12.44
C LEU A 61 12.97 6.72 12.60
N LEU A 62 11.72 6.80 12.14
CA LEU A 62 10.91 8.00 12.25
C LEU A 62 9.85 7.91 13.35
N GLY A 63 9.53 6.70 13.81
CA GLY A 63 8.49 6.49 14.82
C GLY A 63 7.08 6.63 14.24
N TRP A 64 6.10 6.94 15.11
CA TRP A 64 4.72 7.12 14.68
C TRP A 64 4.57 8.40 13.88
N SER A 65 3.98 8.29 12.71
CA SER A 65 3.81 9.39 11.76
C SER A 65 2.38 9.43 11.26
N SER A 66 1.87 10.63 11.01
CA SER A 66 0.59 10.81 10.34
C SER A 66 0.74 10.50 8.86
N TRP A 67 -0.27 9.87 8.28
CA TRP A 67 -0.24 9.47 6.88
C TRP A 67 -1.62 9.71 6.28
N LEU A 68 -1.70 10.56 5.28
CA LEU A 68 -2.93 10.82 4.53
C LEU A 68 -2.78 10.26 3.13
N THR A 69 -3.64 9.32 2.78
CA THR A 69 -3.67 8.68 1.46
C THR A 69 -4.86 9.16 0.66
N GLU A 70 -4.62 9.38 -0.62
CA GLU A 70 -5.70 9.58 -1.59
C GLU A 70 -5.75 8.36 -2.53
N ILE A 71 -6.94 7.81 -2.72
CA ILE A 71 -7.14 6.79 -3.74
C ILE A 71 -7.26 7.52 -5.08
N LYS A 72 -6.29 7.31 -5.96
CA LYS A 72 -6.19 8.07 -7.22
C LYS A 72 -7.15 7.56 -8.28
N TYR A 73 -7.27 6.25 -8.42
CA TYR A 73 -8.21 5.65 -9.35
C TYR A 73 -8.58 4.25 -8.88
N VAL A 74 -9.70 3.77 -9.39
CA VAL A 74 -10.17 2.40 -9.16
C VAL A 74 -10.66 1.85 -10.49
N GLU A 75 -10.10 0.71 -10.90
CA GLU A 75 -10.63 -0.11 -11.98
C GLU A 75 -11.32 -1.29 -11.31
N GLU A 76 -12.64 -1.22 -11.21
CA GLU A 76 -13.43 -2.14 -10.39
C GLU A 76 -13.14 -3.60 -10.71
N GLY A 77 -12.77 -4.35 -9.70
CA GLY A 77 -12.42 -5.76 -9.82
C GLY A 77 -10.98 -6.04 -10.21
N PHE A 78 -10.19 -5.05 -10.61
CA PHE A 78 -8.85 -5.27 -11.16
C PHE A 78 -7.73 -4.50 -10.48
N SER A 79 -7.93 -3.23 -10.19
CA SER A 79 -6.83 -2.45 -9.64
C SER A 79 -7.28 -1.17 -8.95
N PHE A 80 -6.45 -0.70 -8.06
CA PHE A 80 -6.56 0.67 -7.55
C PHE A 80 -5.16 1.18 -7.19
N MET A 81 -5.02 2.50 -7.17
CA MET A 81 -3.77 3.14 -6.78
C MET A 81 -4.02 4.07 -5.61
N ASP A 82 -3.15 3.97 -4.60
CA ASP A 82 -3.14 4.94 -3.52
C ASP A 82 -1.86 5.77 -3.55
N GLU A 83 -2.01 7.04 -3.19
CA GLU A 83 -0.91 7.99 -3.14
C GLU A 83 -0.87 8.62 -1.75
N GLN A 84 0.32 8.66 -1.15
CA GLN A 84 0.52 9.43 0.07
C GLN A 84 0.50 10.92 -0.27
N ARG A 85 -0.51 11.64 0.21
CA ARG A 85 -0.61 13.09 0.04
C ARG A 85 0.16 13.84 1.11
N VAL A 86 0.10 13.33 2.33
CA VAL A 86 0.82 13.90 3.48
C VAL A 86 1.38 12.74 4.27
N GLY A 87 2.66 12.79 4.59
CA GLY A 87 3.26 11.72 5.36
C GLY A 87 4.78 11.78 5.33
N PRO A 88 5.45 10.75 5.85
CA PRO A 88 6.90 10.75 6.03
C PRO A 88 7.70 10.61 4.73
N TYR A 89 7.12 10.07 3.67
CA TYR A 89 7.82 9.94 2.39
C TYR A 89 7.60 11.16 1.52
N LYS A 90 8.59 11.49 0.69
CA LYS A 90 8.44 12.58 -0.29
C LYS A 90 7.48 12.21 -1.40
N LEU A 91 7.47 10.92 -1.75
CA LEU A 91 6.55 10.35 -2.73
C LEU A 91 6.25 8.92 -2.30
N TRP A 92 5.01 8.51 -2.45
CA TRP A 92 4.61 7.12 -2.25
C TRP A 92 3.42 6.83 -3.13
N LEU A 93 3.63 6.02 -4.16
CA LEU A 93 2.59 5.57 -5.09
C LEU A 93 2.52 4.06 -5.02
N HIS A 94 1.37 3.53 -4.68
CA HIS A 94 1.17 2.10 -4.54
C HIS A 94 0.03 1.65 -5.43
N THR A 95 0.34 0.85 -6.44
CA THR A 95 -0.64 0.24 -7.32
C THR A 95 -0.89 -1.20 -6.88
N HIS A 96 -2.16 -1.54 -6.69
CA HIS A 96 -2.62 -2.89 -6.39
C HIS A 96 -3.32 -3.42 -7.63
N LYS A 97 -2.84 -4.54 -8.16
CA LYS A 97 -3.37 -5.08 -9.41
C LYS A 97 -3.69 -6.57 -9.27
N LEU A 98 -4.83 -6.96 -9.78
CA LEU A 98 -5.27 -8.36 -9.79
C LEU A 98 -5.43 -8.83 -11.23
N GLU A 99 -4.96 -10.06 -11.50
CA GLU A 99 -5.08 -10.69 -12.80
C GLU A 99 -5.52 -12.13 -12.63
N ASP A 100 -6.42 -12.59 -13.51
CA ASP A 100 -6.83 -13.99 -13.50
C ASP A 100 -5.69 -14.89 -14.00
N THR A 101 -5.52 -16.05 -13.37
CA THR A 101 -4.59 -17.08 -13.80
C THR A 101 -5.27 -18.45 -13.72
N ASP A 102 -4.63 -19.46 -14.29
CA ASP A 102 -5.15 -20.83 -14.22
C ASP A 102 -5.17 -21.37 -12.78
N GLU A 103 -4.34 -20.80 -11.90
CA GLU A 103 -4.18 -21.24 -10.52
C GLU A 103 -4.91 -20.37 -9.51
N GLY A 104 -5.66 -19.37 -9.96
CA GLY A 104 -6.34 -18.41 -9.11
C GLY A 104 -6.10 -17.00 -9.56
N THR A 105 -5.61 -16.15 -8.65
CA THR A 105 -5.40 -14.73 -8.94
C THR A 105 -3.94 -14.35 -8.68
N ARG A 106 -3.34 -13.65 -9.64
CA ARG A 106 -2.04 -13.01 -9.44
C ARG A 106 -2.27 -11.62 -8.88
N MET A 107 -1.71 -11.36 -7.70
CA MET A 107 -1.74 -10.05 -7.08
C MET A 107 -0.37 -9.40 -7.22
N THR A 108 -0.34 -8.21 -7.79
CA THR A 108 0.87 -7.43 -7.95
C THR A 108 0.75 -6.16 -7.11
N ASP A 109 1.75 -5.95 -6.27
CA ASP A 109 1.93 -4.69 -5.54
C ASP A 109 3.11 -3.97 -6.15
N ASP A 110 2.88 -2.80 -6.69
CA ASP A 110 3.91 -1.98 -7.34
C ASP A 110 4.01 -0.67 -6.58
N ILE A 111 5.14 -0.46 -5.90
CA ILE A 111 5.34 0.72 -5.06
C ILE A 111 6.51 1.52 -5.61
N ARG A 112 6.27 2.81 -5.86
CA ARG A 112 7.31 3.77 -6.23
C ARG A 112 7.37 4.83 -5.16
N TYR A 113 8.59 5.10 -4.66
CA TYR A 113 8.69 6.00 -3.52
C TYR A 113 10.02 6.74 -3.49
N LEU A 114 9.99 7.87 -2.79
CA LEU A 114 11.16 8.68 -2.47
C LEU A 114 11.20 8.84 -0.96
N VAL A 115 12.37 8.55 -0.37
CA VAL A 115 12.54 8.66 1.07
C VAL A 115 12.89 10.10 1.47
N PRO A 116 12.56 10.51 2.71
CA PRO A 116 13.00 11.80 3.24
C PRO A 116 14.48 11.74 3.60
N PHE A 117 15.09 12.88 3.88
CA PHE A 117 16.46 13.02 4.37
C PHE A 117 17.56 12.64 3.38
N GLY A 118 17.26 12.54 2.08
CA GLY A 118 18.25 12.34 1.05
C GLY A 118 19.07 11.06 1.23
N PRO A 119 20.43 11.13 1.14
CA PRO A 119 21.26 9.91 1.18
C PRO A 119 21.14 9.11 2.47
N ILE A 120 20.97 9.77 3.62
CA ILE A 120 20.81 9.09 4.91
C ILE A 120 19.50 8.31 4.94
N GLY A 121 18.43 8.91 4.46
CA GLY A 121 17.13 8.25 4.37
C GLY A 121 17.18 7.06 3.40
N SER A 122 17.87 7.20 2.28
CA SER A 122 18.03 6.12 1.31
C SER A 122 18.79 4.93 1.90
N LEU A 123 19.84 5.20 2.67
CA LEU A 123 20.61 4.14 3.33
C LEU A 123 19.75 3.40 4.36
N ALA A 124 19.04 4.13 5.19
CA ALA A 124 18.16 3.53 6.19
C ALA A 124 17.08 2.68 5.52
N ASN A 125 16.51 3.16 4.42
CA ASN A 125 15.51 2.44 3.66
C ASN A 125 16.08 1.15 3.06
N ALA A 126 17.28 1.20 2.51
CA ALA A 126 17.93 0.02 1.93
C ALA A 126 18.18 -1.06 2.98
N LEU A 127 18.57 -0.65 4.20
CA LEU A 127 18.82 -1.59 5.29
C LEU A 127 17.53 -2.18 5.85
N TYR A 128 16.41 -1.53 5.70
CA TYR A 128 15.14 -1.98 6.26
C TYR A 128 14.21 -2.57 5.21
N VAL A 129 13.80 -1.76 4.23
CA VAL A 129 12.81 -2.19 3.23
C VAL A 129 13.41 -3.15 2.22
N GLY A 130 14.64 -2.92 1.79
CA GLY A 130 15.30 -3.77 0.82
C GLY A 130 15.46 -5.22 1.26
N ARG A 131 15.52 -5.48 2.56
CA ARG A 131 15.65 -6.83 3.10
C ARG A 131 14.34 -7.61 3.10
N LYS A 132 13.22 -6.96 2.83
CA LYS A 132 11.88 -7.56 2.89
C LYS A 132 11.43 -8.17 1.57
N LYS A 133 12.21 -8.03 0.57
CA LYS A 133 11.87 -8.59 -0.75
C LYS A 133 11.95 -10.10 -0.77
#